data_dbe270774df42297b9fb1d740a99cd3b
#
_entry.id   dbe270774df42297b9fb1d740a99cd3b
#
_cell.length_a   1.000
_cell.length_b   1.000
_cell.length_c   1.000
_cell.angle_alpha   90.00
_cell.angle_beta   90.00
_cell.angle_gamma   90.00
#
_symmetry.space_group_name_H-M   'P 1'
#
loop_
_entity.id
_entity.type
_entity.pdbx_description
1 polymer ?
#
loop_
_entity_poly.entity_id
_entity_poly.type
_entity_poly.pdbx_seq_one_letter_code
_entity_poly.pdbx_strand_id
1 'polypeptide(L)'
;MEMCIMKKLITWQDDILKKLKLILVFFYFLFQTSNIFASERWVLDKSLSTIEFELPVLFAKNVKGQFNTIEGFIELDVERKENNKAIFSVQIDDLEMNYIKYKDLLLSNIFFDAIKFPLAVIDTKKFSYDNENELKLDAELTLKGKSEMVPLVINVTRLAEELVQIQTEMIFSRTAFNIGIEKWQNTSILKDKVKLQTNLFLFKE
;
A
#
# COMPACT_ATOMS: atom_id res chain seq x y z
N MET A 1 -19.00 -78.06 -8.80
CA MET A 1 -17.68 -77.45 -8.52
C MET A 1 -17.50 -76.20 -9.32
N GLU A 2 -17.93 -76.10 -10.56
CA GLU A 2 -17.77 -74.92 -11.43
C GLU A 2 -18.49 -73.62 -10.96
N MET A 3 -19.68 -73.74 -10.40
CA MET A 3 -20.50 -72.61 -9.95
C MET A 3 -19.90 -71.90 -8.74
N CYS A 4 -19.08 -72.56 -7.94
CA CYS A 4 -18.38 -71.92 -6.79
C CYS A 4 -17.17 -71.14 -7.21
N ILE A 5 -16.48 -71.57 -8.27
CA ILE A 5 -15.33 -70.89 -8.84
C ILE A 5 -15.77 -69.61 -9.55
N MET A 6 -16.85 -69.62 -10.29
CA MET A 6 -17.42 -68.48 -10.99
C MET A 6 -17.88 -67.37 -10.04
N LYS A 7 -18.53 -67.72 -8.90
CA LYS A 7 -18.88 -66.76 -7.88
C LYS A 7 -17.65 -66.08 -7.23
N LYS A 8 -16.59 -66.80 -6.97
CA LYS A 8 -15.32 -66.23 -6.44
C LYS A 8 -14.63 -65.28 -7.44
N LEU A 9 -14.66 -65.60 -8.73
CA LEU A 9 -14.12 -64.74 -9.78
C LEU A 9 -14.87 -63.40 -9.89
N ILE A 10 -16.19 -63.43 -9.82
CA ILE A 10 -17.03 -62.23 -9.88
C ILE A 10 -16.79 -61.33 -8.66
N THR A 11 -16.74 -61.88 -7.45
CA THR A 11 -16.45 -61.13 -6.24
C THR A 11 -15.04 -60.53 -6.23
N TRP A 12 -14.05 -61.21 -6.78
CA TRP A 12 -12.67 -60.73 -6.92
C TRP A 12 -12.59 -59.59 -7.93
N GLN A 13 -13.34 -59.67 -9.03
CA GLN A 13 -13.40 -58.64 -10.06
C GLN A 13 -14.07 -57.34 -9.52
N ASP A 14 -15.13 -57.48 -8.72
CA ASP A 14 -15.82 -56.36 -8.07
C ASP A 14 -14.90 -55.64 -7.04
N ASP A 15 -14.08 -56.40 -6.34
CA ASP A 15 -13.15 -55.84 -5.34
C ASP A 15 -12.00 -55.09 -5.99
N ILE A 16 -11.50 -55.57 -7.11
CA ILE A 16 -10.50 -54.84 -7.93
C ILE A 16 -11.08 -53.57 -8.51
N LEU A 17 -12.30 -53.61 -9.05
CA LEU A 17 -12.98 -52.42 -9.59
C LEU A 17 -13.23 -51.35 -8.52
N LYS A 18 -13.61 -51.76 -7.30
CA LYS A 18 -13.76 -50.82 -6.16
C LYS A 18 -12.43 -50.18 -5.76
N LYS A 19 -11.36 -50.98 -5.67
CA LYS A 19 -10.00 -50.46 -5.38
C LYS A 19 -9.52 -49.51 -6.46
N LEU A 20 -9.74 -49.82 -7.73
CA LEU A 20 -9.37 -48.96 -8.86
C LEU A 20 -10.15 -47.65 -8.86
N LYS A 21 -11.44 -47.66 -8.56
CA LYS A 21 -12.25 -46.45 -8.37
C LYS A 21 -11.76 -45.61 -7.20
N LEU A 22 -11.39 -46.22 -6.09
CA LEU A 22 -10.85 -45.51 -4.93
C LEU A 22 -9.51 -44.82 -5.25
N ILE A 23 -8.64 -45.49 -6.00
CA ILE A 23 -7.36 -44.94 -6.46
C ILE A 23 -7.61 -43.79 -7.44
N LEU A 24 -8.54 -43.89 -8.36
CA LEU A 24 -8.90 -42.80 -9.29
C LEU A 24 -9.46 -41.58 -8.57
N VAL A 25 -10.31 -41.76 -7.55
CA VAL A 25 -10.83 -40.68 -6.71
C VAL A 25 -9.72 -40.05 -5.91
N PHE A 26 -8.80 -40.82 -5.36
CA PHE A 26 -7.63 -40.30 -4.64
C PHE A 26 -6.70 -39.51 -5.56
N PHE A 27 -6.46 -39.98 -6.77
CA PHE A 27 -5.70 -39.26 -7.79
C PHE A 27 -6.39 -37.97 -8.25
N TYR A 28 -7.72 -37.97 -8.39
CA TYR A 28 -8.50 -36.77 -8.71
C TYR A 28 -8.36 -35.69 -7.61
N PHE A 29 -8.36 -36.10 -6.34
CA PHE A 29 -8.14 -35.18 -5.21
C PHE A 29 -6.70 -34.64 -5.14
N LEU A 30 -5.70 -35.41 -5.57
CA LEU A 30 -4.30 -34.95 -5.63
C LEU A 30 -4.06 -33.92 -6.76
N PHE A 31 -4.89 -33.91 -7.79
CA PHE A 31 -4.82 -32.93 -8.89
C PHE A 31 -5.61 -31.64 -8.62
N GLN A 32 -6.23 -31.50 -7.48
CA GLN A 32 -6.73 -30.20 -7.01
C GLN A 32 -5.53 -29.35 -6.57
N THR A 33 -4.67 -28.97 -7.53
CA THR A 33 -3.66 -27.96 -7.30
C THR A 33 -4.40 -26.67 -6.96
N SER A 34 -4.34 -26.27 -5.70
CA SER A 34 -4.74 -24.94 -5.30
C SER A 34 -3.94 -23.95 -6.16
N ASN A 35 -4.63 -23.17 -6.99
CA ASN A 35 -4.02 -22.02 -7.63
C ASN A 35 -3.59 -21.07 -6.50
N ILE A 36 -2.33 -21.19 -6.08
CA ILE A 36 -1.71 -20.20 -5.22
C ILE A 36 -1.57 -18.98 -6.12
N PHE A 37 -2.46 -18.02 -5.96
CA PHE A 37 -2.36 -16.73 -6.64
C PHE A 37 -1.03 -16.11 -6.24
N ALA A 38 -0.11 -16.03 -7.16
CA ALA A 38 1.17 -15.40 -6.95
C ALA A 38 0.95 -13.87 -6.95
N SER A 39 0.83 -13.27 -5.79
CA SER A 39 0.97 -11.81 -5.64
C SER A 39 2.45 -11.50 -5.47
N GLU A 40 2.94 -10.50 -6.19
CA GLU A 40 4.26 -9.92 -5.96
C GLU A 40 4.15 -8.88 -4.86
N ARG A 41 4.97 -9.02 -3.82
CA ARG A 41 5.04 -8.06 -2.74
C ARG A 41 6.33 -7.26 -2.81
N TRP A 42 6.20 -5.94 -2.73
CA TRP A 42 7.28 -4.98 -2.71
C TRP A 42 7.24 -4.22 -1.40
N VAL A 43 8.33 -4.24 -0.65
CA VAL A 43 8.43 -3.67 0.69
C VAL A 43 9.35 -2.45 0.67
N LEU A 44 8.95 -1.41 1.38
CA LEU A 44 9.68 -0.16 1.47
C LEU A 44 11.00 -0.33 2.22
N ASP A 45 12.09 0.17 1.64
CA ASP A 45 13.34 0.44 2.36
C ASP A 45 13.26 1.77 3.08
N LYS A 46 13.19 1.70 4.41
CA LYS A 46 13.06 2.88 5.28
C LYS A 46 14.29 3.80 5.23
N SER A 47 15.47 3.25 4.97
CA SER A 47 16.74 3.99 5.02
C SER A 47 17.00 4.81 3.76
N LEU A 48 16.42 4.39 2.64
CA LEU A 48 16.59 5.04 1.34
C LEU A 48 15.41 5.95 0.98
N SER A 49 14.28 5.80 1.68
CA SER A 49 13.02 6.47 1.32
C SER A 49 12.84 7.77 2.08
N THR A 50 12.27 8.76 1.40
CA THR A 50 11.96 10.09 1.98
C THR A 50 10.57 10.55 1.59
N ILE A 51 9.92 11.26 2.51
CA ILE A 51 8.69 12.02 2.27
C ILE A 51 8.91 13.44 2.72
N GLU A 52 8.87 14.37 1.76
CA GLU A 52 9.09 15.78 2.00
C GLU A 52 7.81 16.58 1.74
N PHE A 53 7.61 17.64 2.50
CA PHE A 53 6.53 18.58 2.24
C PHE A 53 7.02 20.02 2.27
N GLU A 54 6.30 20.88 1.56
CA GLU A 54 6.54 22.32 1.53
C GLU A 54 5.26 23.06 1.93
N LEU A 55 5.42 23.98 2.89
CA LEU A 55 4.37 24.86 3.39
C LEU A 55 4.62 26.30 2.93
N PRO A 56 3.79 26.84 2.04
CA PRO A 56 3.84 28.25 1.69
C PRO A 56 3.25 29.09 2.82
N VAL A 57 4.10 29.74 3.60
CA VAL A 57 3.72 30.64 4.70
C VAL A 57 3.99 32.09 4.30
N LEU A 58 3.07 33.00 4.61
CA LEU A 58 3.26 34.41 4.37
C LEU A 58 4.50 34.92 5.14
N PHE A 59 5.39 35.63 4.45
CA PHE A 59 6.66 36.15 4.97
C PHE A 59 7.74 35.12 5.36
N ALA A 60 7.47 33.81 5.18
CA ALA A 60 8.47 32.76 5.36
C ALA A 60 8.72 32.06 4.02
N LYS A 61 9.97 32.11 3.53
CA LYS A 61 10.33 31.37 2.33
C LYS A 61 10.77 29.96 2.69
N ASN A 62 10.32 28.97 1.91
CA ASN A 62 10.82 27.60 1.94
C ASN A 62 10.71 26.92 3.33
N VAL A 63 9.54 26.98 3.96
CA VAL A 63 9.27 26.16 5.14
C VAL A 63 9.08 24.73 4.63
N LYS A 64 10.06 23.88 4.90
CA LYS A 64 10.10 22.50 4.49
C LYS A 64 10.22 21.58 5.70
N GLY A 65 9.64 20.44 5.59
CA GLY A 65 9.81 19.36 6.53
C GLY A 65 9.88 18.02 5.82
N GLN A 66 10.39 17.02 6.53
CA GLN A 66 10.42 15.64 6.09
C GLN A 66 10.01 14.71 7.20
N PHE A 67 9.53 13.53 6.82
CA PHE A 67 9.27 12.43 7.71
C PHE A 67 10.29 11.32 7.44
N ASN A 68 10.90 10.79 8.50
CA ASN A 68 11.96 9.79 8.39
C ASN A 68 11.44 8.38 8.65
N THR A 69 10.43 8.22 9.52
CA THR A 69 9.85 6.92 9.79
C THR A 69 8.65 6.67 8.89
N ILE A 70 8.89 5.91 7.83
CA ILE A 70 7.94 5.54 6.80
C ILE A 70 7.84 4.02 6.78
N GLU A 71 6.63 3.48 6.68
CA GLU A 71 6.38 2.05 6.47
C GLU A 71 5.42 1.86 5.32
N GLY A 72 5.54 0.74 4.61
CA GLY A 72 4.59 0.46 3.56
C GLY A 72 5.00 -0.68 2.66
N PHE A 73 4.06 -1.05 1.81
CA PHE A 73 4.23 -2.09 0.82
C PHE A 73 3.31 -1.88 -0.37
N ILE A 74 3.63 -2.55 -1.46
CA ILE A 74 2.80 -2.70 -2.65
C ILE A 74 2.58 -4.18 -2.88
N GLU A 75 1.34 -4.59 -3.13
CA GLU A 75 0.96 -5.91 -3.59
C GLU A 75 0.47 -5.81 -5.04
N LEU A 76 1.11 -6.55 -5.93
CA LEU A 76 0.76 -6.65 -7.33
C LEU A 76 0.16 -8.02 -7.61
N ASP A 77 -1.09 -8.07 -8.06
CA ASP A 77 -1.76 -9.28 -8.52
C ASP A 77 -1.38 -9.51 -10.00
N VAL A 78 -0.52 -10.50 -10.24
CA VAL A 78 0.00 -10.78 -11.58
C VAL A 78 -1.08 -11.22 -12.56
N GLU A 79 -2.14 -11.86 -12.05
CA GLU A 79 -3.25 -12.38 -12.87
C GLU A 79 -4.37 -11.35 -13.08
N ARG A 80 -4.63 -10.55 -12.05
CA ARG A 80 -5.72 -9.57 -12.03
C ARG A 80 -5.18 -8.19 -11.67
N LYS A 81 -4.62 -7.53 -12.66
CA LYS A 81 -3.93 -6.24 -12.53
C LYS A 81 -4.78 -5.14 -11.87
N GLU A 82 -6.09 -5.28 -11.88
CA GLU A 82 -7.03 -4.38 -11.20
C GLU A 82 -7.11 -4.58 -9.68
N ASN A 83 -6.48 -5.63 -9.15
CA ASN A 83 -6.48 -5.92 -7.71
C ASN A 83 -5.24 -5.42 -6.97
N ASN A 84 -4.34 -4.74 -7.66
CA ASN A 84 -3.16 -4.17 -7.03
C ASN A 84 -3.55 -3.21 -5.92
N LYS A 85 -2.73 -3.14 -4.86
CA LYS A 85 -2.91 -2.16 -3.79
C LYS A 85 -1.57 -1.70 -3.23
N ALA A 86 -1.54 -0.50 -2.69
CA ALA A 86 -0.41 0.03 -1.97
C ALA A 86 -0.89 0.75 -0.70
N ILE A 87 -0.20 0.52 0.40
CA ILE A 87 -0.46 1.19 1.67
C ILE A 87 0.87 1.68 2.21
N PHE A 88 0.92 2.97 2.57
CA PHE A 88 2.06 3.58 3.23
C PHE A 88 1.59 4.36 4.45
N SER A 89 2.39 4.33 5.51
CA SER A 89 2.16 5.10 6.73
C SER A 89 3.40 5.89 7.11
N VAL A 90 3.17 7.00 7.78
CA VAL A 90 4.19 7.93 8.23
C VAL A 90 3.99 8.24 9.69
N GLN A 91 5.05 8.15 10.48
CA GLN A 91 5.04 8.54 11.88
C GLN A 91 5.12 10.07 11.98
N ILE A 92 4.08 10.72 12.53
CA ILE A 92 3.96 12.19 12.54
C ILE A 92 4.93 12.84 13.52
N ASP A 93 5.21 12.24 14.65
CA ASP A 93 6.12 12.81 15.69
C ASP A 93 7.60 12.74 15.30
N ASP A 94 7.95 11.96 14.27
CA ASP A 94 9.29 11.91 13.68
C ASP A 94 9.54 12.98 12.60
N LEU A 95 8.71 14.01 12.62
CA LEU A 95 8.84 15.17 11.76
C LEU A 95 10.17 15.92 11.99
N GLU A 96 10.94 16.14 10.94
CA GLU A 96 12.06 17.06 10.89
C GLU A 96 11.74 18.32 10.07
N MET A 97 12.30 19.45 10.45
CA MET A 97 12.02 20.72 9.80
C MET A 97 13.26 21.59 9.71
N ASN A 98 13.35 22.36 8.64
CA ASN A 98 14.39 23.41 8.50
C ASN A 98 14.20 24.59 9.49
N TYR A 99 13.00 24.76 10.07
CA TYR A 99 12.68 25.72 11.12
C TYR A 99 12.17 24.99 12.37
N ILE A 100 13.07 24.60 13.24
CA ILE A 100 12.75 23.76 14.43
C ILE A 100 11.67 24.36 15.34
N LYS A 101 11.60 25.70 15.42
CA LYS A 101 10.58 26.43 16.21
C LYS A 101 9.14 26.15 15.79
N TYR A 102 8.91 25.61 14.57
CA TYR A 102 7.59 25.27 14.09
C TYR A 102 7.25 23.81 14.34
N LYS A 103 8.21 22.97 14.72
CA LYS A 103 7.96 21.53 14.96
C LYS A 103 6.88 21.32 16.01
N ASP A 104 7.02 21.93 17.21
CA ASP A 104 6.06 21.77 18.29
C ASP A 104 4.66 22.28 17.91
N LEU A 105 4.61 23.37 17.14
CA LEU A 105 3.35 23.91 16.64
C LEU A 105 2.69 22.91 15.67
N LEU A 106 3.44 22.31 14.74
CA LEU A 106 2.91 21.34 13.79
C LEU A 106 2.46 20.05 14.49
N LEU A 107 3.14 19.61 15.54
CA LEU A 107 2.75 18.41 16.31
C LEU A 107 1.55 18.67 17.23
N SER A 108 1.24 19.94 17.52
CA SER A 108 0.13 20.32 18.42
C SER A 108 -1.26 19.99 17.85
N ASN A 109 -2.27 20.06 18.71
CA ASN A 109 -3.68 19.87 18.36
C ASN A 109 -4.21 20.89 17.33
N ILE A 110 -3.56 22.06 17.20
CA ILE A 110 -3.89 23.06 16.18
C ILE A 110 -3.60 22.53 14.77
N PHE A 111 -2.52 21.72 14.63
CA PHE A 111 -2.12 21.14 13.35
C PHE A 111 -2.38 19.63 13.32
N PHE A 112 -1.36 18.79 13.50
CA PHE A 112 -1.48 17.34 13.31
C PHE A 112 -2.11 16.61 14.49
N ASP A 113 -2.04 17.17 15.72
CA ASP A 113 -2.45 16.49 16.94
C ASP A 113 -1.78 15.12 17.09
N ALA A 114 -0.45 15.11 17.00
CA ALA A 114 0.36 13.91 16.86
C ALA A 114 0.19 12.92 18.03
N ILE A 115 -0.16 13.41 19.23
CA ILE A 115 -0.44 12.55 20.38
C ILE A 115 -1.70 11.70 20.14
N LYS A 116 -2.74 12.30 19.54
CA LYS A 116 -4.01 11.62 19.27
C LYS A 116 -4.00 10.87 17.94
N PHE A 117 -3.29 11.40 16.96
CA PHE A 117 -3.21 10.87 15.61
C PHE A 117 -1.75 10.72 15.19
N PRO A 118 -1.05 9.69 15.71
CA PRO A 118 0.40 9.54 15.50
C PRO A 118 0.77 9.17 14.07
N LEU A 119 -0.18 8.66 13.27
CA LEU A 119 0.06 8.18 11.92
C LEU A 119 -0.71 8.98 10.88
N ALA A 120 -0.06 9.27 9.76
CA ALA A 120 -0.69 9.57 8.48
C ALA A 120 -0.66 8.30 7.62
N VAL A 121 -1.73 8.04 6.86
CA VAL A 121 -1.85 6.84 6.03
C VAL A 121 -2.32 7.23 4.64
N ILE A 122 -1.69 6.66 3.62
CA ILE A 122 -2.17 6.67 2.25
C ILE A 122 -2.50 5.25 1.81
N ASP A 123 -3.72 5.06 1.30
CA ASP A 123 -4.24 3.77 0.83
C ASP A 123 -4.78 3.96 -0.59
N THR A 124 -4.15 3.34 -1.57
CA THR A 124 -4.60 3.42 -2.96
C THR A 124 -5.89 2.65 -3.22
N LYS A 125 -6.40 1.89 -2.21
CA LYS A 125 -7.43 0.89 -2.43
C LYS A 125 -6.98 -0.08 -3.53
N LYS A 126 -7.86 -0.40 -4.47
CA LYS A 126 -7.49 -1.20 -5.63
C LYS A 126 -7.19 -0.29 -6.82
N PHE A 127 -6.12 -0.61 -7.55
CA PHE A 127 -5.74 0.11 -8.76
C PHE A 127 -5.26 -0.84 -9.85
N SER A 128 -5.32 -0.40 -11.10
CA SER A 128 -4.76 -1.12 -12.23
C SER A 128 -3.38 -0.58 -12.58
N TYR A 129 -2.45 -1.48 -12.90
CA TYR A 129 -1.09 -1.12 -13.30
C TYR A 129 -0.60 -2.03 -14.43
N ASP A 130 -0.20 -1.44 -15.54
CA ASP A 130 0.24 -2.13 -16.76
C ASP A 130 1.74 -1.94 -17.08
N ASN A 131 2.57 -1.79 -16.04
CA ASN A 131 4.02 -1.55 -16.15
C ASN A 131 4.38 -0.23 -16.87
N GLU A 132 3.51 0.76 -16.80
CA GLU A 132 3.79 2.10 -17.29
C GLU A 132 4.76 2.84 -16.35
N ASN A 133 5.56 3.76 -16.92
CA ASN A 133 6.47 4.57 -16.10
C ASN A 133 5.73 5.66 -15.31
N GLU A 134 4.55 6.07 -15.74
CA GLU A 134 3.70 7.05 -15.06
C GLU A 134 2.31 6.45 -14.81
N LEU A 135 1.86 6.51 -13.58
CA LEU A 135 0.54 6.07 -13.14
C LEU A 135 -0.22 7.24 -12.49
N LYS A 136 -1.48 7.44 -12.88
CA LYS A 136 -2.38 8.41 -12.25
C LYS A 136 -3.53 7.68 -11.59
N LEU A 137 -3.73 7.93 -10.30
CA LEU A 137 -4.81 7.34 -9.54
C LEU A 137 -5.25 8.27 -8.40
N ASP A 138 -6.42 8.01 -7.84
CA ASP A 138 -6.86 8.62 -6.60
C ASP A 138 -6.58 7.65 -5.44
N ALA A 139 -6.03 8.19 -4.34
CA ALA A 139 -5.78 7.43 -3.12
C ALA A 139 -6.46 8.09 -1.92
N GLU A 140 -6.84 7.29 -0.95
CA GLU A 140 -7.37 7.77 0.32
C GLU A 140 -6.23 8.20 1.23
N LEU A 141 -6.13 9.50 1.48
CA LEU A 141 -5.22 10.07 2.46
C LEU A 141 -5.95 10.25 3.79
N THR A 142 -5.42 9.65 4.85
CA THR A 142 -5.92 9.84 6.22
C THR A 142 -4.93 10.68 7.02
N LEU A 143 -5.35 11.85 7.45
CA LEU A 143 -4.61 12.78 8.30
C LEU A 143 -5.51 13.28 9.43
N LYS A 144 -4.96 13.35 10.65
CA LYS A 144 -5.66 13.87 11.83
C LYS A 144 -7.08 13.28 11.99
N GLY A 145 -7.21 11.95 11.72
CA GLY A 145 -8.46 11.21 11.83
C GLY A 145 -9.52 11.51 10.77
N LYS A 146 -9.18 12.23 9.71
CA LYS A 146 -10.03 12.46 8.54
C LYS A 146 -9.44 11.79 7.30
N SER A 147 -10.29 11.27 6.44
CA SER A 147 -9.91 10.64 5.18
C SER A 147 -10.53 11.39 4.01
N GLU A 148 -9.71 11.66 2.99
CA GLU A 148 -10.12 12.33 1.75
C GLU A 148 -9.45 11.65 0.56
N MET A 149 -10.14 11.60 -0.58
CA MET A 149 -9.54 11.14 -1.83
C MET A 149 -8.67 12.24 -2.42
N VAL A 150 -7.43 11.89 -2.75
CA VAL A 150 -6.45 12.82 -3.31
C VAL A 150 -5.84 12.25 -4.60
N PRO A 151 -5.68 13.06 -5.63
CA PRO A 151 -5.05 12.63 -6.87
C PRO A 151 -3.54 12.46 -6.67
N LEU A 152 -2.99 11.36 -7.18
CA LEU A 152 -1.57 11.05 -7.22
C LEU A 152 -1.07 10.94 -8.65
N VAL A 153 0.12 11.49 -8.88
CA VAL A 153 0.91 11.19 -10.07
C VAL A 153 2.16 10.45 -9.57
N ILE A 154 2.30 9.22 -10.01
CA ILE A 154 3.33 8.28 -9.56
C ILE A 154 4.25 7.98 -10.74
N ASN A 155 5.54 8.25 -10.60
CA ASN A 155 6.56 7.84 -11.55
C ASN A 155 7.30 6.62 -11.00
N VAL A 156 7.33 5.56 -11.79
CA VAL A 156 7.98 4.29 -11.45
C VAL A 156 9.23 4.13 -12.28
N THR A 157 10.36 3.94 -11.62
CA THR A 157 11.65 3.65 -12.28
C THR A 157 12.16 2.32 -11.77
N ARG A 158 12.31 1.33 -12.66
CA ARG A 158 12.93 0.06 -12.31
C ARG A 158 14.44 0.20 -12.32
N LEU A 159 15.07 0.08 -11.15
CA LEU A 159 16.52 0.20 -10.98
C LEU A 159 17.23 -1.14 -11.13
N ALA A 160 16.58 -2.22 -10.69
CA ALA A 160 17.05 -3.60 -10.82
C ALA A 160 15.86 -4.56 -10.88
N GLU A 161 16.10 -5.86 -11.00
CA GLU A 161 15.05 -6.87 -11.05
C GLU A 161 14.15 -6.84 -9.79
N GLU A 162 14.79 -6.63 -8.64
CA GLU A 162 14.14 -6.65 -7.32
C GLU A 162 14.12 -5.26 -6.64
N LEU A 163 14.39 -4.17 -7.39
CA LEU A 163 14.46 -2.82 -6.85
C LEU A 163 13.74 -1.82 -7.76
N VAL A 164 12.77 -1.12 -7.20
CA VAL A 164 12.08 0.00 -7.86
C VAL A 164 12.19 1.27 -7.04
N GLN A 165 12.26 2.39 -7.75
CA GLN A 165 12.12 3.74 -7.20
C GLN A 165 10.75 4.28 -7.60
N ILE A 166 10.02 4.81 -6.64
CA ILE A 166 8.72 5.46 -6.83
C ILE A 166 8.84 6.91 -6.40
N GLN A 167 8.60 7.80 -7.33
CA GLN A 167 8.52 9.23 -7.08
C GLN A 167 7.07 9.69 -7.23
N THR A 168 6.54 10.37 -6.22
CA THR A 168 5.17 10.85 -6.24
C THR A 168 5.13 12.34 -5.91
N GLU A 169 4.26 13.05 -6.60
CA GLU A 169 3.86 14.39 -6.22
C GLU A 169 2.36 14.39 -5.90
N MET A 170 2.01 14.95 -4.76
CA MET A 170 0.65 15.08 -4.28
C MET A 170 0.38 16.50 -3.80
N ILE A 171 -0.79 17.04 -4.14
CA ILE A 171 -1.24 18.35 -3.65
C ILE A 171 -2.61 18.16 -3.00
N PHE A 172 -2.72 18.51 -1.73
CA PHE A 172 -3.97 18.39 -0.99
C PHE A 172 -4.32 19.70 -0.24
N SER A 173 -5.59 19.82 0.17
CA SER A 173 -6.07 20.91 1.01
C SER A 173 -5.86 20.57 2.48
N ARG A 174 -5.04 21.34 3.21
CA ARG A 174 -4.84 21.14 4.65
C ARG A 174 -6.11 21.38 5.47
N THR A 175 -6.96 22.33 5.02
CA THR A 175 -8.18 22.67 5.74
C THR A 175 -9.23 21.55 5.66
N ALA A 176 -9.23 20.71 4.62
CA ALA A 176 -10.05 19.52 4.53
C ALA A 176 -9.80 18.55 5.70
N PHE A 177 -8.56 18.48 6.18
CA PHE A 177 -8.15 17.63 7.31
C PHE A 177 -8.16 18.36 8.67
N ASN A 178 -8.72 19.57 8.76
CA ASN A 178 -8.65 20.43 9.95
C ASN A 178 -7.20 20.70 10.44
N ILE A 179 -6.25 20.79 9.51
CA ILE A 179 -4.87 21.13 9.81
C ILE A 179 -4.72 22.66 9.78
N GLY A 180 -4.26 23.22 10.90
CA GLY A 180 -4.17 24.67 11.10
C GLY A 180 -5.55 25.27 11.37
N ILE A 181 -6.11 25.00 12.54
CA ILE A 181 -7.34 25.58 13.05
C ILE A 181 -7.10 26.97 13.67
N GLU A 182 -8.16 27.62 14.15
CA GLU A 182 -8.15 28.97 14.76
C GLU A 182 -7.63 30.02 13.78
N LYS A 183 -6.69 30.86 14.20
CA LYS A 183 -6.08 31.90 13.35
C LYS A 183 -5.41 31.35 12.09
N TRP A 184 -4.98 30.07 12.11
CA TRP A 184 -4.31 29.42 11.00
C TRP A 184 -5.28 28.91 9.91
N GLN A 185 -6.60 28.95 10.15
CA GLN A 185 -7.60 28.71 9.11
C GLN A 185 -7.54 29.76 8.00
N ASN A 186 -7.05 30.97 8.33
CA ASN A 186 -6.92 32.03 7.35
C ASN A 186 -5.86 31.67 6.28
N THR A 187 -6.35 31.35 5.09
CA THR A 187 -5.51 30.92 3.94
C THR A 187 -4.68 32.06 3.34
N SER A 188 -4.91 33.31 3.77
CA SER A 188 -4.02 34.44 3.42
C SER A 188 -2.72 34.40 4.21
N ILE A 189 -2.72 33.82 5.42
CA ILE A 189 -1.55 33.70 6.29
C ILE A 189 -0.79 32.40 5.97
N LEU A 190 -1.51 31.28 5.97
CA LEU A 190 -0.99 29.97 5.65
C LEU A 190 -1.81 29.38 4.48
N LYS A 191 -1.16 29.19 3.35
CA LYS A 191 -1.85 28.70 2.14
C LYS A 191 -2.53 27.37 2.41
N ASP A 192 -3.67 27.15 1.75
CA ASP A 192 -4.45 25.93 1.90
C ASP A 192 -3.79 24.70 1.26
N LYS A 193 -3.20 24.90 0.09
CA LYS A 193 -2.59 23.81 -0.66
C LYS A 193 -1.21 23.49 -0.10
N VAL A 194 -1.03 22.22 0.29
CA VAL A 194 0.23 21.63 0.71
C VAL A 194 0.71 20.75 -0.43
N LYS A 195 1.99 20.93 -0.82
CA LYS A 195 2.67 20.07 -1.77
C LYS A 195 3.49 19.05 -0.99
N LEU A 196 3.32 17.79 -1.32
CA LEU A 196 4.08 16.67 -0.79
C LEU A 196 4.79 15.97 -1.94
N GLN A 197 6.05 15.62 -1.72
CA GLN A 197 6.87 14.87 -2.65
C GLN A 197 7.45 13.65 -1.94
N THR A 198 7.47 12.53 -2.65
CA THR A 198 8.05 11.30 -2.12
C THR A 198 9.13 10.78 -3.04
N ASN A 199 10.12 10.13 -2.44
CA ASN A 199 11.12 9.34 -3.14
C ASN A 199 11.27 8.02 -2.38
N LEU A 200 10.59 6.98 -2.85
CA LEU A 200 10.47 5.71 -2.16
C LEU A 200 11.24 4.64 -2.93
N PHE A 201 11.97 3.81 -2.21
CA PHE A 201 12.66 2.65 -2.75
C PHE A 201 12.02 1.39 -2.17
N LEU A 202 11.65 0.45 -3.04
CA LEU A 202 11.01 -0.79 -2.64
C LEU A 202 11.78 -1.98 -3.21
N PHE A 203 11.93 -2.99 -2.36
CA PHE A 203 12.50 -4.27 -2.72
C PHE A 203 11.40 -5.33 -2.83
N LYS A 204 11.55 -6.20 -3.81
CA LYS A 204 10.69 -7.37 -3.98
C LYS A 204 11.01 -8.41 -2.90
N GLU A 205 9.98 -8.90 -2.19
CA GLU A 205 10.06 -10.04 -1.27
C GLU A 205 9.94 -11.37 -2.00
#